data_65486404c7ec3c18cab52faeef4cc292
#
_entry.id   65486404c7ec3c18cab52faeef4cc292
#
_cell.length_a   1.000
_cell.length_b   1.000
_cell.length_c   1.000
_cell.angle_alpha   90.00
_cell.angle_beta   90.00
_cell.angle_gamma   90.00
#
_symmetry.space_group_name_H-M   'P 1'
#
loop_
_entity.id
_entity.type
_entity.pdbx_description
1 polymer ?
#
loop_
_entity_poly.entity_id
_entity_poly.type
_entity_poly.pdbx_seq_one_letter_code
_entity_poly.pdbx_strand_id
1 'polypeptide(L)'
;MLLTVDVGNTTVAVGGFRGPDPAFVHRLPSRRDMDAQAWTAALTALLHRAGCPASEVEGTALSSVVPAVTQPLSAALTALTGRPVLTVDHTTPLDFSIPRYDRSALGMDRVVDCAAALSRWAPPLAVFDLGTATTLTVINDRRELVGGMILPGLRLSLDALSARAAQLPPVELTPPAALLGTDTCSCMNCGALYGAAGAVEGITARLEEELGAFTLVLTGGLSGHVFPLLRRPAVWEPHLLLLGLRSLWHQNLPH
;
A
#
# COMPACT_ATOMS: atom_id res chain seq x y z
N MET A 1 -1.80 18.71 -12.51
CA MET A 1 -1.34 17.39 -12.00
C MET A 1 -1.84 17.18 -10.59
N LEU A 2 -2.31 15.97 -10.25
CA LEU A 2 -2.62 15.56 -8.86
C LEU A 2 -1.39 14.88 -8.24
N LEU A 3 -1.02 15.27 -7.03
CA LEU A 3 -0.06 14.54 -6.21
C LEU A 3 -0.80 13.65 -5.20
N THR A 4 -0.41 12.41 -5.10
CA THR A 4 -0.87 11.49 -4.05
C THR A 4 0.30 11.04 -3.20
N VAL A 5 0.13 11.06 -1.89
CA VAL A 5 1.20 10.77 -0.94
C VAL A 5 0.70 9.76 0.09
N ASP A 6 1.36 8.61 0.16
CA ASP A 6 1.09 7.61 1.19
C ASP A 6 2.27 7.51 2.17
N VAL A 7 1.97 7.62 3.46
CA VAL A 7 2.96 7.61 4.54
C VAL A 7 2.83 6.31 5.34
N GLY A 8 3.63 5.34 4.95
CA GLY A 8 3.82 4.11 5.71
C GLY A 8 4.90 4.25 6.80
N ASN A 9 5.03 3.22 7.66
CA ASN A 9 6.00 3.20 8.75
C ASN A 9 7.46 3.29 8.27
N THR A 10 7.77 2.76 7.12
CA THR A 10 9.14 2.68 6.56
C THR A 10 9.34 3.66 5.41
N THR A 11 8.30 3.92 4.63
CA THR A 11 8.42 4.60 3.33
C THR A 11 7.28 5.59 3.14
N VAL A 12 7.60 6.75 2.56
CA VAL A 12 6.65 7.71 2.00
C VAL A 12 6.65 7.53 0.48
N ALA A 13 5.53 7.08 -0.09
CA ALA A 13 5.35 6.98 -1.52
C ALA A 13 4.68 8.24 -2.07
N VAL A 14 5.23 8.80 -3.15
CA VAL A 14 4.71 10.01 -3.83
C VAL A 14 4.45 9.67 -5.28
N GLY A 15 3.19 9.81 -5.71
CA GLY A 15 2.77 9.62 -7.09
C GLY A 15 2.25 10.92 -7.71
N GLY A 16 2.62 11.18 -8.96
CA GLY A 16 2.09 12.29 -9.75
C GLY A 16 1.19 11.78 -10.88
N PHE A 17 -0.03 12.32 -10.98
CA PHE A 17 -1.03 11.87 -11.95
C PHE A 17 -1.44 13.01 -12.90
N ARG A 18 -1.36 12.75 -14.21
CA ARG A 18 -1.97 13.56 -15.28
C ARG A 18 -3.16 12.83 -15.93
N GLY A 19 -3.35 11.57 -15.62
CA GLY A 19 -4.37 10.68 -16.17
C GLY A 19 -4.74 9.57 -15.18
N PRO A 20 -5.24 8.43 -15.65
CA PRO A 20 -5.65 7.31 -14.79
C PRO A 20 -4.48 6.62 -14.09
N ASP A 21 -3.31 6.60 -14.71
CA ASP A 21 -2.11 5.95 -14.18
C ASP A 21 -1.07 6.98 -13.76
N PRO A 22 -0.16 6.63 -12.83
CA PRO A 22 0.85 7.56 -12.36
C PRO A 22 1.88 7.86 -13.46
N ALA A 23 2.15 9.16 -13.69
CA ALA A 23 3.22 9.62 -14.58
C ALA A 23 4.60 9.36 -13.95
N PHE A 24 4.68 9.41 -12.64
CA PHE A 24 5.85 9.00 -11.87
C PHE A 24 5.43 8.48 -10.49
N VAL A 25 6.29 7.63 -9.92
CA VAL A 25 6.23 7.21 -8.52
C VAL A 25 7.62 7.27 -7.92
N HIS A 26 7.76 7.96 -6.82
CA HIS A 26 8.99 8.01 -6.04
C HIS A 26 8.75 7.58 -4.60
N ARG A 27 9.78 7.03 -3.96
CA ARG A 27 9.75 6.62 -2.57
C ARG A 27 10.84 7.36 -1.79
N LEU A 28 10.47 7.87 -0.62
CA LEU A 28 11.35 8.50 0.35
C LEU A 28 11.30 7.71 1.66
N PRO A 29 12.36 7.69 2.47
CA PRO A 29 12.28 7.12 3.81
C PRO A 29 11.27 7.88 4.68
N SER A 30 10.49 7.14 5.47
CA SER A 30 9.58 7.74 6.45
C SER A 30 10.38 8.22 7.68
N ARG A 31 10.74 9.50 7.69
CA ARG A 31 11.59 10.11 8.71
C ARG A 31 10.76 10.94 9.68
N ARG A 32 10.69 10.49 10.93
CA ARG A 32 9.90 11.13 12.00
C ARG A 32 10.56 12.39 12.56
N ASP A 33 11.85 12.61 12.25
CA ASP A 33 12.67 13.74 12.68
C ASP A 33 12.66 14.91 11.69
N MET A 34 11.99 14.79 10.53
CA MET A 34 11.88 15.86 9.55
C MET A 34 10.74 16.82 9.89
N ASP A 35 11.06 18.11 9.93
CA ASP A 35 10.08 19.19 10.01
C ASP A 35 9.49 19.55 8.63
N ALA A 36 8.57 20.52 8.61
CA ALA A 36 7.92 20.95 7.36
C ALA A 36 8.92 21.53 6.34
N GLN A 37 9.97 22.21 6.79
CA GLN A 37 10.98 22.80 5.90
C GLN A 37 11.82 21.71 5.23
N ALA A 38 12.26 20.71 5.99
CA ALA A 38 13.00 19.56 5.46
C ALA A 38 12.16 18.75 4.47
N TRP A 39 10.86 18.52 4.75
CA TRP A 39 9.94 17.89 3.81
C TRP A 39 9.72 18.73 2.56
N THR A 40 9.59 20.05 2.67
CA THR A 40 9.46 20.96 1.50
C THR A 40 10.69 20.83 0.59
N ALA A 41 11.90 20.84 1.15
CA ALA A 41 13.12 20.67 0.38
C ALA A 41 13.19 19.29 -0.31
N ALA A 42 12.82 18.21 0.39
CA ALA A 42 12.82 16.86 -0.17
C ALA A 42 11.80 16.71 -1.30
N LEU A 43 10.58 17.24 -1.12
CA LEU A 43 9.52 17.24 -2.14
C LEU A 43 9.88 18.09 -3.35
N THR A 44 10.48 19.28 -3.15
CA THR A 44 10.97 20.14 -4.24
C THR A 44 12.00 19.40 -5.08
N ALA A 45 12.98 18.76 -4.44
CA ALA A 45 14.00 17.97 -5.15
C ALA A 45 13.38 16.77 -5.90
N LEU A 46 12.35 16.14 -5.32
CA LEU A 46 11.62 15.03 -5.95
C LEU A 46 10.87 15.53 -7.19
N LEU A 47 10.09 16.59 -7.08
CA LEU A 47 9.33 17.17 -8.21
C LEU A 47 10.25 17.66 -9.32
N HIS A 48 11.38 18.27 -8.98
CA HIS A 48 12.40 18.66 -9.96
C HIS A 48 12.93 17.45 -10.74
N ARG A 49 13.28 16.36 -10.07
CA ARG A 49 13.71 15.11 -10.74
C ARG A 49 12.62 14.49 -11.61
N ALA A 50 11.36 14.64 -11.21
CA ALA A 50 10.20 14.17 -11.98
C ALA A 50 9.83 15.10 -13.16
N GLY A 51 10.51 16.22 -13.35
CA GLY A 51 10.17 17.22 -14.36
C GLY A 51 8.80 17.85 -14.15
N CYS A 52 8.36 17.98 -12.90
CA CYS A 52 7.05 18.49 -12.51
C CYS A 52 7.21 19.76 -11.66
N PRO A 53 7.02 20.96 -12.21
CA PRO A 53 6.99 22.18 -11.40
C PRO A 53 5.84 22.14 -10.38
N ALA A 54 6.07 22.65 -9.18
CA ALA A 54 5.04 22.73 -8.14
C ALA A 54 3.80 23.54 -8.58
N SER A 55 3.98 24.52 -9.47
CA SER A 55 2.90 25.32 -10.06
C SER A 55 1.92 24.53 -10.94
N GLU A 56 2.31 23.34 -11.42
CA GLU A 56 1.42 22.45 -12.19
C GLU A 56 0.59 21.54 -11.27
N VAL A 57 0.81 21.57 -9.95
CA VAL A 57 0.06 20.74 -9.01
C VAL A 57 -1.31 21.38 -8.74
N GLU A 58 -2.36 20.71 -9.15
CA GLU A 58 -3.76 21.15 -9.03
C GLU A 58 -4.42 20.70 -7.73
N GLY A 59 -3.88 19.65 -7.12
CA GLY A 59 -4.40 19.09 -5.89
C GLY A 59 -3.43 18.10 -5.25
N THR A 60 -3.69 17.80 -3.99
CA THR A 60 -2.88 16.86 -3.21
C THR A 60 -3.77 16.01 -2.32
N ALA A 61 -3.58 14.68 -2.34
CA ALA A 61 -4.22 13.75 -1.43
C ALA A 61 -3.16 13.01 -0.61
N LEU A 62 -3.39 12.88 0.69
CA LEU A 62 -2.47 12.30 1.67
C LEU A 62 -3.17 11.22 2.48
N SER A 63 -2.58 10.04 2.57
CA SER A 63 -2.88 9.01 3.57
C SER A 63 -1.68 8.82 4.49
N SER A 64 -1.91 8.51 5.75
CA SER A 64 -0.81 8.29 6.69
C SER A 64 -1.22 7.38 7.84
N VAL A 65 -0.34 6.42 8.15
CA VAL A 65 -0.37 5.62 9.39
C VAL A 65 0.71 6.06 10.39
N VAL A 66 1.37 7.22 10.15
CA VAL A 66 2.46 7.76 10.99
C VAL A 66 2.14 9.20 11.40
N PRO A 67 1.44 9.42 12.54
CA PRO A 67 1.01 10.76 12.96
C PRO A 67 2.13 11.80 13.03
N ALA A 68 3.34 11.40 13.47
CA ALA A 68 4.49 12.29 13.59
C ALA A 68 4.99 12.85 12.24
N VAL A 69 4.69 12.17 11.12
CA VAL A 69 5.05 12.60 9.75
C VAL A 69 3.90 13.36 9.10
N THR A 70 2.66 13.05 9.45
CA THR A 70 1.46 13.56 8.78
C THR A 70 1.39 15.09 8.78
N GLN A 71 1.50 15.73 9.95
CA GLN A 71 1.38 17.19 10.04
C GLN A 71 2.50 17.94 9.36
N PRO A 72 3.81 17.63 9.61
CA PRO A 72 4.90 18.30 8.90
C PRO A 72 4.83 18.14 7.38
N LEU A 73 4.47 16.95 6.90
CA LEU A 73 4.37 16.67 5.47
C LEU A 73 3.17 17.38 4.83
N SER A 74 2.01 17.41 5.48
CA SER A 74 0.83 18.16 5.01
C SER A 74 1.13 19.67 4.92
N ALA A 75 1.80 20.22 5.93
CA ALA A 75 2.23 21.63 5.92
C ALA A 75 3.21 21.91 4.76
N ALA A 76 4.17 21.00 4.52
CA ALA A 76 5.11 21.11 3.41
C ALA A 76 4.42 21.06 2.05
N LEU A 77 3.46 20.16 1.84
CA LEU A 77 2.68 20.05 0.62
C LEU A 77 1.83 21.31 0.37
N THR A 78 1.20 21.85 1.42
CA THR A 78 0.44 23.11 1.33
C THR A 78 1.35 24.28 0.97
N ALA A 79 2.50 24.41 1.62
CA ALA A 79 3.47 25.49 1.33
C ALA A 79 4.01 25.40 -0.11
N LEU A 80 4.27 24.18 -0.58
CA LEU A 80 4.84 23.93 -1.91
C LEU A 80 3.84 24.20 -3.04
N THR A 81 2.57 23.85 -2.85
CA THR A 81 1.55 23.91 -3.91
C THR A 81 0.63 25.13 -3.80
N GLY A 82 0.61 25.81 -2.64
CA GLY A 82 -0.34 26.88 -2.34
C GLY A 82 -1.80 26.40 -2.22
N ARG A 83 -2.04 25.10 -2.08
CA ARG A 83 -3.36 24.47 -2.07
C ARG A 83 -3.59 23.62 -0.83
N PRO A 84 -4.86 23.48 -0.37
CA PRO A 84 -5.17 22.58 0.73
C PRO A 84 -4.89 21.11 0.33
N VAL A 85 -4.48 20.32 1.30
CA VAL A 85 -4.24 18.88 1.16
C VAL A 85 -5.48 18.11 1.62
N LEU A 86 -6.03 17.26 0.79
CA LEU A 86 -7.02 16.27 1.23
C LEU A 86 -6.29 15.20 2.06
N THR A 87 -6.36 15.30 3.37
CA THR A 87 -5.88 14.23 4.25
C THR A 87 -7.00 13.22 4.47
N VAL A 88 -6.79 12.00 4.00
CA VAL A 88 -7.77 10.91 4.13
C VAL A 88 -7.76 10.40 5.57
N ASP A 89 -8.93 10.42 6.20
CA ASP A 89 -9.16 9.94 7.56
C ASP A 89 -10.50 9.19 7.67
N HIS A 90 -10.86 8.80 8.89
CA HIS A 90 -12.10 8.05 9.16
C HIS A 90 -13.39 8.83 8.85
N THR A 91 -13.33 10.15 8.65
CA THR A 91 -14.47 11.00 8.30
C THR A 91 -14.61 11.21 6.79
N THR A 92 -13.59 10.90 6.02
CA THR A 92 -13.58 11.08 4.56
C THR A 92 -14.75 10.34 3.90
N PRO A 93 -15.60 10.99 3.11
CA PRO A 93 -16.69 10.34 2.39
C PRO A 93 -16.19 9.22 1.46
N LEU A 94 -16.92 8.09 1.45
CA LEU A 94 -16.61 6.91 0.65
C LEU A 94 -17.82 6.51 -0.18
N ASP A 95 -17.61 5.91 -1.35
CA ASP A 95 -18.65 5.33 -2.21
C ASP A 95 -18.91 3.83 -1.93
N PHE A 96 -18.40 3.35 -0.80
CA PHE A 96 -18.61 1.99 -0.26
C PHE A 96 -18.83 2.05 1.25
N SER A 97 -19.38 0.98 1.82
CA SER A 97 -19.72 0.94 3.25
C SER A 97 -18.76 0.04 4.06
N ILE A 98 -18.67 0.31 5.36
CA ILE A 98 -17.86 -0.42 6.32
C ILE A 98 -18.72 -0.83 7.52
N PRO A 99 -19.65 -1.79 7.35
CA PRO A 99 -20.72 -2.03 8.35
C PRO A 99 -20.23 -2.76 9.61
N ARG A 100 -19.07 -3.42 9.56
CA ARG A 100 -18.57 -4.31 10.64
C ARG A 100 -17.40 -3.76 11.43
N TYR A 101 -16.89 -2.58 11.06
CA TYR A 101 -15.75 -1.95 11.73
C TYR A 101 -16.10 -0.56 12.25
N ASP A 102 -15.52 -0.21 13.39
CA ASP A 102 -15.34 1.20 13.72
C ASP A 102 -14.29 1.80 12.77
N ARG A 103 -14.70 2.73 11.93
CA ARG A 103 -13.81 3.38 10.95
C ARG A 103 -12.62 4.08 11.60
N SER A 104 -12.76 4.55 12.83
CA SER A 104 -11.68 5.22 13.57
C SER A 104 -10.57 4.26 13.98
N ALA A 105 -10.88 2.96 14.11
CA ALA A 105 -9.93 1.90 14.45
C ALA A 105 -9.36 1.16 13.24
N LEU A 106 -9.90 1.42 12.03
CA LEU A 106 -9.44 0.77 10.80
C LEU A 106 -8.27 1.56 10.20
N GLY A 107 -7.19 0.86 9.83
CA GLY A 107 -6.07 1.47 9.10
C GLY A 107 -6.54 2.11 7.80
N MET A 108 -6.18 3.36 7.58
CA MET A 108 -6.60 4.10 6.38
C MET A 108 -5.98 3.55 5.10
N ASP A 109 -4.81 2.93 5.16
CA ASP A 109 -4.22 2.16 4.08
C ASP A 109 -5.21 1.13 3.49
N ARG A 110 -5.88 0.36 4.34
CA ARG A 110 -6.88 -0.63 3.92
C ARG A 110 -8.13 0.02 3.29
N VAL A 111 -8.55 1.18 3.78
CA VAL A 111 -9.67 1.96 3.21
C VAL A 111 -9.31 2.51 1.84
N VAL A 112 -8.10 3.03 1.70
CA VAL A 112 -7.58 3.58 0.44
C VAL A 112 -7.40 2.47 -0.61
N ASP A 113 -6.90 1.30 -0.22
CA ASP A 113 -6.81 0.13 -1.10
C ASP A 113 -8.18 -0.33 -1.59
N CYS A 114 -9.21 -0.33 -0.72
CA CYS A 114 -10.58 -0.62 -1.12
C CYS A 114 -11.11 0.39 -2.16
N ALA A 115 -10.90 1.68 -1.93
CA ALA A 115 -11.30 2.73 -2.87
C ALA A 115 -10.63 2.55 -4.24
N ALA A 116 -9.34 2.21 -4.24
CA ALA A 116 -8.60 1.90 -5.47
C ALA A 116 -9.17 0.68 -6.19
N ALA A 117 -9.31 -0.43 -5.48
CA ALA A 117 -9.78 -1.68 -6.05
C ALA A 117 -11.17 -1.53 -6.65
N LEU A 118 -12.10 -0.90 -5.94
CA LEU A 118 -13.46 -0.62 -6.40
C LEU A 118 -13.55 0.38 -7.56
N SER A 119 -12.53 1.21 -7.75
CA SER A 119 -12.47 2.13 -8.90
C SER A 119 -12.02 1.45 -10.20
N ARG A 120 -11.41 0.25 -10.10
CA ARG A 120 -10.80 -0.47 -11.23
C ARG A 120 -11.46 -1.80 -11.54
N TRP A 121 -11.98 -2.51 -10.55
CA TRP A 121 -12.55 -3.84 -10.71
C TRP A 121 -13.92 -3.96 -10.05
N ALA A 122 -14.76 -4.79 -10.66
CA ALA A 122 -16.07 -5.09 -10.08
C ALA A 122 -15.92 -5.97 -8.83
N PRO A 123 -16.66 -5.68 -7.73
CA PRO A 123 -16.71 -6.56 -6.57
C PRO A 123 -17.45 -7.88 -6.89
N PRO A 124 -17.23 -8.97 -6.12
CA PRO A 124 -16.44 -9.00 -4.89
C PRO A 124 -14.93 -9.00 -5.15
N LEU A 125 -14.17 -8.50 -4.15
CA LEU A 125 -12.72 -8.27 -4.24
C LEU A 125 -12.02 -8.75 -2.97
N ALA A 126 -10.83 -9.31 -3.12
CA ALA A 126 -9.90 -9.57 -2.03
C ALA A 126 -8.56 -8.89 -2.35
N VAL A 127 -8.12 -7.99 -1.48
CA VAL A 127 -6.89 -7.22 -1.65
C VAL A 127 -5.87 -7.68 -0.62
N PHE A 128 -4.74 -8.21 -1.07
CA PHE A 128 -3.56 -8.46 -0.25
C PHE A 128 -2.54 -7.33 -0.45
N ASP A 129 -2.24 -6.59 0.60
CA ASP A 129 -1.10 -5.67 0.64
C ASP A 129 0.08 -6.33 1.36
N LEU A 130 1.17 -6.56 0.62
CA LEU A 130 2.40 -7.17 1.12
C LEU A 130 3.42 -6.06 1.46
N GLY A 131 3.16 -5.40 2.58
CA GLY A 131 3.97 -4.33 3.15
C GLY A 131 4.82 -4.79 4.35
N THR A 132 4.97 -3.89 5.35
CA THR A 132 5.59 -4.20 6.66
C THR A 132 4.83 -5.31 7.38
N ALA A 133 3.50 -5.23 7.41
CA ALA A 133 2.60 -6.36 7.64
C ALA A 133 2.04 -6.81 6.28
N THR A 134 1.57 -8.04 6.19
CA THR A 134 0.73 -8.45 5.09
C THR A 134 -0.72 -8.32 5.54
N THR A 135 -1.49 -7.46 4.89
CA THR A 135 -2.91 -7.31 5.19
C THR A 135 -3.76 -7.92 4.09
N LEU A 136 -4.90 -8.47 4.47
CA LEU A 136 -5.99 -8.85 3.57
C LEU A 136 -7.19 -7.98 3.89
N THR A 137 -7.83 -7.46 2.86
CA THR A 137 -9.11 -6.77 2.97
C THR A 137 -10.09 -7.34 1.95
N VAL A 138 -11.32 -7.64 2.40
CA VAL A 138 -12.35 -8.29 1.58
C VAL A 138 -13.54 -7.36 1.43
N ILE A 139 -13.98 -7.21 0.18
CA ILE A 139 -15.13 -6.40 -0.23
C ILE A 139 -16.13 -7.33 -0.90
N ASN A 140 -17.38 -7.33 -0.42
CA ASN A 140 -18.45 -8.15 -1.00
C ASN A 140 -19.07 -7.52 -2.26
N ASP A 141 -20.02 -8.22 -2.88
CA ASP A 141 -20.78 -7.80 -4.06
C ASP A 141 -21.62 -6.51 -3.85
N ARG A 142 -21.93 -6.18 -2.59
CA ARG A 142 -22.66 -4.96 -2.20
C ARG A 142 -21.75 -3.76 -1.95
N ARG A 143 -20.48 -3.84 -2.32
CA ARG A 143 -19.47 -2.80 -2.04
C ARG A 143 -19.30 -2.54 -0.54
N GLU A 144 -19.35 -3.58 0.28
CA GLU A 144 -19.12 -3.48 1.71
C GLU A 144 -17.78 -4.10 2.08
N LEU A 145 -16.94 -3.37 2.80
CA LEU A 145 -15.76 -3.95 3.46
C LEU A 145 -16.26 -4.84 4.60
N VAL A 146 -16.17 -6.16 4.41
CA VAL A 146 -16.77 -7.14 5.33
C VAL A 146 -15.79 -7.74 6.33
N GLY A 147 -14.48 -7.66 6.06
CA GLY A 147 -13.49 -8.23 6.94
C GLY A 147 -12.08 -8.18 6.37
N GLY A 148 -11.16 -8.85 7.07
CA GLY A 148 -9.79 -9.02 6.63
C GLY A 148 -8.92 -9.72 7.64
N MET A 149 -7.62 -9.82 7.30
CA MET A 149 -6.60 -10.45 8.13
C MET A 149 -5.36 -9.57 8.19
N ILE A 150 -4.56 -9.75 9.23
CA ILE A 150 -3.23 -9.15 9.36
C ILE A 150 -2.26 -10.27 9.68
N LEU A 151 -1.25 -10.43 8.83
CA LEU A 151 -0.19 -11.42 8.96
C LEU A 151 1.16 -10.69 9.10
N PRO A 152 2.18 -11.34 9.68
CA PRO A 152 3.55 -10.82 9.60
C PRO A 152 3.99 -10.64 8.14
N GLY A 153 4.57 -9.47 7.82
CA GLY A 153 5.15 -9.26 6.49
C GLY A 153 6.42 -10.08 6.28
N LEU A 154 6.82 -10.26 5.01
CA LEU A 154 7.96 -11.10 4.63
C LEU A 154 9.26 -10.65 5.31
N ARG A 155 9.58 -9.35 5.21
CA ARG A 155 10.80 -8.78 5.82
C ARG A 155 10.76 -8.93 7.34
N LEU A 156 9.63 -8.56 7.97
CA LEU A 156 9.44 -8.70 9.41
C LEU A 156 9.65 -10.14 9.89
N SER A 157 9.16 -11.13 9.13
CA SER A 157 9.31 -12.56 9.45
C SER A 157 10.78 -12.99 9.36
N LEU A 158 11.52 -12.60 8.33
CA LEU A 158 12.94 -12.90 8.17
C LEU A 158 13.78 -12.23 9.26
N ASP A 159 13.53 -10.95 9.55
CA ASP A 159 14.24 -10.21 10.59
C ASP A 159 13.99 -10.82 11.98
N ALA A 160 12.76 -11.26 12.24
CA ALA A 160 12.42 -11.95 13.50
C ALA A 160 13.12 -13.30 13.65
N LEU A 161 13.27 -14.07 12.56
CA LEU A 161 14.05 -15.32 12.56
C LEU A 161 15.53 -15.05 12.87
N SER A 162 16.13 -14.09 12.16
CA SER A 162 17.55 -13.73 12.36
C SER A 162 17.83 -13.16 13.75
N ALA A 163 16.90 -12.39 14.31
CA ALA A 163 17.04 -11.80 15.65
C ALA A 163 16.89 -12.81 16.78
N ARG A 164 16.15 -13.93 16.58
CA ARG A 164 15.81 -14.87 17.64
C ARG A 164 16.49 -16.24 17.52
N ALA A 165 17.07 -16.56 16.39
CA ALA A 165 17.76 -17.83 16.15
C ALA A 165 19.24 -17.56 15.85
N ALA A 166 20.13 -17.84 16.82
CA ALA A 166 21.54 -17.47 16.77
C ALA A 166 22.33 -17.96 15.53
N GLN A 167 21.84 -18.98 14.84
CA GLN A 167 22.47 -19.54 13.64
C GLN A 167 21.83 -19.06 12.32
N LEU A 168 20.79 -18.23 12.36
CA LEU A 168 20.12 -17.75 11.17
C LEU A 168 20.59 -16.33 10.83
N PRO A 169 21.36 -16.16 9.72
CA PRO A 169 21.87 -14.85 9.34
C PRO A 169 20.77 -13.96 8.75
N PRO A 170 20.98 -12.62 8.69
CA PRO A 170 20.15 -11.75 7.87
C PRO A 170 20.13 -12.18 6.40
N VAL A 171 18.96 -12.21 5.78
CA VAL A 171 18.77 -12.67 4.40
C VAL A 171 18.08 -11.59 3.57
N GLU A 172 18.60 -11.30 2.39
CA GLU A 172 17.95 -10.48 1.39
C GLU A 172 16.92 -11.29 0.59
N LEU A 173 15.76 -10.67 0.30
CA LEU A 173 14.74 -11.27 -0.57
C LEU A 173 15.22 -11.23 -2.02
N THR A 174 15.43 -12.40 -2.60
CA THR A 174 15.84 -12.58 -4.00
C THR A 174 14.92 -13.60 -4.68
N PRO A 175 14.73 -13.53 -6.01
CA PRO A 175 13.99 -14.55 -6.73
C PRO A 175 14.55 -15.95 -6.43
N PRO A 176 13.74 -16.92 -6.00
CA PRO A 176 14.24 -18.25 -5.65
C PRO A 176 14.63 -19.02 -6.93
N ALA A 177 15.80 -19.65 -6.91
CA ALA A 177 16.28 -20.47 -8.03
C ALA A 177 15.52 -21.82 -8.11
N ALA A 178 15.00 -22.31 -6.99
CA ALA A 178 14.25 -23.54 -6.88
C ALA A 178 13.25 -23.47 -5.70
N LEU A 179 12.32 -24.42 -5.64
CA LEU A 179 11.34 -24.50 -4.53
C LEU A 179 12.05 -24.75 -3.18
N LEU A 180 13.07 -25.58 -3.18
CA LEU A 180 13.82 -25.94 -1.97
C LEU A 180 15.21 -25.29 -2.00
N GLY A 181 15.56 -24.59 -0.93
CA GLY A 181 16.92 -24.14 -0.68
C GLY A 181 17.84 -25.29 -0.29
N THR A 182 19.15 -25.13 -0.50
CA THR A 182 20.19 -26.13 -0.19
C THR A 182 21.21 -25.63 0.83
N ASP A 183 21.06 -24.40 1.30
CA ASP A 183 21.81 -23.76 2.39
C ASP A 183 20.86 -22.91 3.25
N THR A 184 21.33 -22.45 4.41
CA THR A 184 20.49 -21.70 5.36
C THR A 184 19.84 -20.48 4.75
N CYS A 185 20.58 -19.67 3.99
CA CYS A 185 20.05 -18.42 3.40
C CYS A 185 18.99 -18.72 2.35
N SER A 186 19.25 -19.66 1.43
CA SER A 186 18.29 -20.05 0.40
C SER A 186 17.06 -20.74 1.00
N CYS A 187 17.22 -21.55 2.07
CA CYS A 187 16.08 -22.12 2.80
C CYS A 187 15.19 -21.05 3.43
N MET A 188 15.77 -20.05 4.08
CA MET A 188 15.03 -18.92 4.67
C MET A 188 14.32 -18.09 3.59
N ASN A 189 14.99 -17.78 2.50
CA ASN A 189 14.43 -17.03 1.37
C ASN A 189 13.27 -17.79 0.71
N CYS A 190 13.47 -19.08 0.39
CA CYS A 190 12.40 -19.94 -0.17
C CYS A 190 11.22 -20.06 0.80
N GLY A 191 11.48 -20.29 2.08
CA GLY A 191 10.45 -20.40 3.12
C GLY A 191 9.61 -19.14 3.24
N ALA A 192 10.23 -17.95 3.21
CA ALA A 192 9.52 -16.69 3.25
C ALA A 192 8.65 -16.47 2.00
N LEU A 193 9.21 -16.65 0.83
CA LEU A 193 8.54 -16.35 -0.44
C LEU A 193 7.43 -17.36 -0.77
N TYR A 194 7.75 -18.66 -0.75
CA TYR A 194 6.74 -19.70 -1.00
C TYR A 194 5.73 -19.82 0.14
N GLY A 195 6.15 -19.53 1.38
CA GLY A 195 5.24 -19.44 2.52
C GLY A 195 4.20 -18.32 2.34
N ALA A 196 4.62 -17.15 1.90
CA ALA A 196 3.71 -16.05 1.59
C ALA A 196 2.79 -16.38 0.40
N ALA A 197 3.32 -16.94 -0.69
CA ALA A 197 2.51 -17.37 -1.83
C ALA A 197 1.47 -18.42 -1.41
N GLY A 198 1.89 -19.43 -0.65
CA GLY A 198 0.99 -20.47 -0.11
C GLY A 198 -0.07 -19.93 0.86
N ALA A 199 0.28 -18.91 1.66
CA ALA A 199 -0.68 -18.23 2.53
C ALA A 199 -1.74 -17.49 1.71
N VAL A 200 -1.32 -16.71 0.69
CA VAL A 200 -2.25 -16.04 -0.23
C VAL A 200 -3.18 -17.06 -0.90
N GLU A 201 -2.63 -18.12 -1.50
CA GLU A 201 -3.40 -19.14 -2.19
C GLU A 201 -4.36 -19.90 -1.27
N GLY A 202 -3.88 -20.33 -0.10
CA GLY A 202 -4.68 -21.11 0.86
C GLY A 202 -5.78 -20.28 1.53
N ILE A 203 -5.52 -19.00 1.83
CA ILE A 203 -6.55 -18.09 2.35
C ILE A 203 -7.59 -17.80 1.26
N THR A 204 -7.14 -17.52 0.04
CA THR A 204 -8.03 -17.25 -1.08
C THR A 204 -8.95 -18.44 -1.38
N ALA A 205 -8.44 -19.67 -1.38
CA ALA A 205 -9.26 -20.87 -1.57
C ALA A 205 -10.39 -20.98 -0.52
N ARG A 206 -10.10 -20.69 0.75
CA ARG A 206 -11.10 -20.68 1.83
C ARG A 206 -12.13 -19.55 1.67
N LEU A 207 -11.70 -18.39 1.21
CA LEU A 207 -12.62 -17.28 0.94
C LEU A 207 -13.56 -17.60 -0.23
N GLU A 208 -13.09 -18.33 -1.26
CA GLU A 208 -13.94 -18.77 -2.37
C GLU A 208 -15.02 -19.74 -1.93
N GLU A 209 -14.73 -20.61 -0.96
CA GLU A 209 -15.72 -21.51 -0.37
C GLU A 209 -16.84 -20.76 0.37
N GLU A 210 -16.51 -19.60 0.99
CA GLU A 210 -17.47 -18.81 1.78
C GLU A 210 -18.19 -17.74 0.97
N LEU A 211 -17.50 -17.10 0.03
CA LEU A 211 -17.97 -15.88 -0.66
C LEU A 211 -18.23 -16.09 -2.15
N GLY A 212 -17.87 -17.26 -2.69
CA GLY A 212 -17.87 -17.49 -4.13
C GLY A 212 -16.67 -16.85 -4.83
N ALA A 213 -16.74 -16.77 -6.16
CA ALA A 213 -15.66 -16.22 -6.98
C ALA A 213 -15.50 -14.72 -6.77
N PHE A 214 -14.26 -14.24 -6.71
CA PHE A 214 -13.90 -12.84 -6.57
C PHE A 214 -12.60 -12.51 -7.32
N THR A 215 -12.34 -11.21 -7.54
CA THR A 215 -11.06 -10.76 -8.07
C THR A 215 -10.04 -10.65 -6.94
N LEU A 216 -8.92 -11.38 -7.08
CA LEU A 216 -7.77 -11.28 -6.20
C LEU A 216 -6.82 -10.19 -6.68
N VAL A 217 -6.52 -9.21 -5.82
CA VAL A 217 -5.58 -8.11 -6.09
C VAL A 217 -4.40 -8.21 -5.12
N LEU A 218 -3.18 -8.12 -5.66
CA LEU A 218 -1.95 -8.03 -4.86
C LEU A 218 -1.33 -6.65 -5.04
N THR A 219 -0.97 -6.03 -3.91
CA THR A 219 -0.27 -4.76 -3.83
C THR A 219 0.81 -4.80 -2.75
N GLY A 220 1.44 -3.66 -2.50
CA GLY A 220 2.50 -3.51 -1.50
C GLY A 220 3.91 -3.67 -2.06
N GLY A 221 4.87 -3.12 -1.32
CA GLY A 221 6.26 -3.03 -1.77
C GLY A 221 6.97 -4.36 -1.98
N LEU A 222 6.48 -5.45 -1.38
CA LEU A 222 7.03 -6.81 -1.50
C LEU A 222 6.19 -7.73 -2.40
N SER A 223 5.06 -7.27 -2.92
CA SER A 223 4.16 -8.06 -3.76
C SER A 223 4.82 -8.58 -5.04
N GLY A 224 5.74 -7.80 -5.62
CA GLY A 224 6.49 -8.20 -6.81
C GLY A 224 7.38 -9.43 -6.63
N HIS A 225 7.78 -9.77 -5.38
CA HIS A 225 8.51 -11.00 -5.09
C HIS A 225 7.59 -12.24 -5.00
N VAL A 226 6.32 -12.05 -4.62
CA VAL A 226 5.36 -13.12 -4.38
C VAL A 226 4.48 -13.40 -5.60
N PHE A 227 4.07 -12.34 -6.31
CA PHE A 227 3.17 -12.44 -7.46
C PHE A 227 3.62 -13.48 -8.51
N PRO A 228 4.92 -13.55 -8.93
CA PRO A 228 5.38 -14.53 -9.90
C PRO A 228 5.32 -15.98 -9.42
N LEU A 229 5.17 -16.20 -8.10
CA LEU A 229 5.14 -17.54 -7.48
C LEU A 229 3.71 -18.08 -7.33
N LEU A 230 2.69 -17.24 -7.55
CA LEU A 230 1.30 -17.66 -7.46
C LEU A 230 0.93 -18.58 -8.63
N ARG A 231 0.18 -19.64 -8.31
CA ARG A 231 -0.35 -20.62 -9.28
C ARG A 231 -1.81 -20.35 -9.66
N ARG A 232 -2.38 -19.25 -9.16
CA ARG A 232 -3.76 -18.85 -9.40
C ARG A 232 -3.82 -17.48 -10.06
N PRO A 233 -4.90 -17.17 -10.79
CA PRO A 233 -5.10 -15.84 -11.36
C PRO A 233 -5.17 -14.77 -10.26
N ALA A 234 -4.44 -13.70 -10.45
CA ALA A 234 -4.45 -12.53 -9.60
C ALA A 234 -4.10 -11.28 -10.42
N VAL A 235 -4.51 -10.13 -9.95
CA VAL A 235 -4.10 -8.83 -10.49
C VAL A 235 -2.94 -8.31 -9.63
N TRP A 236 -1.88 -7.84 -10.26
CA TRP A 236 -0.78 -7.16 -9.58
C TRP A 236 -0.85 -5.65 -9.84
N GLU A 237 -1.09 -4.88 -8.78
CA GLU A 237 -1.13 -3.42 -8.84
C GLU A 237 -0.19 -2.83 -7.77
N PRO A 238 1.07 -2.56 -8.10
CA PRO A 238 2.08 -2.12 -7.13
C PRO A 238 1.85 -0.70 -6.60
N HIS A 239 0.93 0.04 -7.18
CA HIS A 239 0.65 1.45 -6.85
C HIS A 239 -0.78 1.66 -6.34
N LEU A 240 -1.43 0.61 -5.83
CA LEU A 240 -2.85 0.61 -5.47
C LEU A 240 -3.21 1.75 -4.50
N LEU A 241 -2.42 1.95 -3.42
CA LEU A 241 -2.64 3.05 -2.47
C LEU A 241 -2.65 4.43 -3.16
N LEU A 242 -1.72 4.69 -4.07
CA LEU A 242 -1.66 5.97 -4.77
C LEU A 242 -2.86 6.17 -5.70
N LEU A 243 -3.33 5.10 -6.32
CA LEU A 243 -4.56 5.09 -7.13
C LEU A 243 -5.81 5.32 -6.28
N GLY A 244 -5.86 4.75 -5.08
CA GLY A 244 -6.94 4.95 -4.12
C GLY A 244 -7.03 6.40 -3.65
N LEU A 245 -5.90 7.01 -3.33
CA LEU A 245 -5.83 8.43 -3.00
C LEU A 245 -6.33 9.32 -4.15
N ARG A 246 -5.97 8.95 -5.39
CA ARG A 246 -6.49 9.63 -6.58
C ARG A 246 -8.01 9.48 -6.68
N SER A 247 -8.54 8.28 -6.48
CA SER A 247 -9.99 8.01 -6.53
C SER A 247 -10.73 8.83 -5.47
N LEU A 248 -10.26 8.80 -4.22
CA LEU A 248 -10.84 9.55 -3.11
C LEU A 248 -10.76 11.06 -3.32
N TRP A 249 -9.66 11.57 -3.90
CA TRP A 249 -9.55 12.98 -4.24
C TRP A 249 -10.63 13.42 -5.22
N HIS A 250 -10.86 12.66 -6.30
CA HIS A 250 -11.92 12.96 -7.28
C HIS A 250 -13.34 12.86 -6.69
N GLN A 251 -13.58 11.90 -5.79
CA GLN A 251 -14.88 11.74 -5.12
C GLN A 251 -15.19 12.89 -4.15
N ASN A 252 -14.16 13.53 -3.58
CA ASN A 252 -14.29 14.56 -2.55
C ASN A 252 -13.97 15.97 -3.05
N LEU A 253 -13.86 16.18 -4.37
CA LEU A 253 -13.78 17.52 -4.92
C LEU A 253 -15.11 18.27 -4.66
N PRO A 254 -15.07 19.54 -4.21
CA PRO A 254 -16.25 20.38 -4.21
C PRO A 254 -16.72 20.57 -5.66
N HIS A 255 -17.98 20.22 -5.88
CA HIS A 255 -18.67 20.44 -7.16
C HIS A 255 -19.02 21.91 -7.36
#